data_d114529e61864bec98b4ad414071ab30
#
_entry.id   d114529e61864bec98b4ad414071ab30
#
_cell.length_a   1.000
_cell.length_b   1.000
_cell.length_c   1.000
_cell.angle_alpha   90.00
_cell.angle_beta   90.00
_cell.angle_gamma   90.00
#
_symmetry.space_group_name_H-M   'P 1'
#
loop_
_entity.id
_entity.type
_entity.pdbx_description
1 polymer ?
#
loop_
_entity_poly.entity_id
_entity_poly.type
_entity_poly.pdbx_seq_one_letter_code
_entity_poly.pdbx_strand_id
1 'polypeptide(L)'
;MESPHKAIEYIITNSGKYAEAKANRVYIEQFLKSKKAMLMAETAGKSVAAAEVDALAHREYIELLEGLKAAIEVEEKLKWMLTAAQAKVEVWRSLEASARVVDRATH
;
A
#
# COMPACT_ATOMS: atom_id res chain seq x y z
N MET A 1 -27.76 -12.09 -6.79
CA MET A 1 -26.53 -11.33 -6.42
C MET A 1 -26.73 -9.85 -6.70
N GLU A 2 -26.30 -9.02 -5.77
CA GLU A 2 -26.36 -7.57 -5.94
C GLU A 2 -25.51 -7.09 -7.12
N SER A 3 -25.96 -5.99 -7.74
CA SER A 3 -25.21 -5.29 -8.77
C SER A 3 -23.81 -4.89 -8.23
N PRO A 4 -22.77 -4.87 -9.06
CA PRO A 4 -21.42 -4.48 -8.63
C PRO A 4 -21.26 -2.96 -8.49
N HIS A 5 -22.33 -2.21 -8.54
CA HIS A 5 -22.31 -0.75 -8.52
C HIS A 5 -21.53 -0.18 -7.34
N LYS A 6 -21.78 -0.69 -6.14
CA LYS A 6 -21.06 -0.24 -4.93
C LYS A 6 -19.58 -0.58 -4.98
N ALA A 7 -19.24 -1.77 -5.53
CA ALA A 7 -17.85 -2.18 -5.69
C ALA A 7 -17.12 -1.28 -6.70
N ILE A 8 -17.77 -0.92 -7.79
CA ILE A 8 -17.21 -0.01 -8.80
C ILE A 8 -17.00 1.38 -8.20
N GLU A 9 -17.99 1.90 -7.48
CA GLU A 9 -17.87 3.19 -6.78
C GLU A 9 -16.70 3.19 -5.79
N TYR A 10 -16.55 2.10 -5.05
CA TYR A 10 -15.44 1.94 -4.12
C TYR A 10 -14.10 2.03 -4.84
N ILE A 11 -13.95 1.34 -5.97
CA ILE A 11 -12.72 1.37 -6.77
C ILE A 11 -12.42 2.80 -7.25
N ILE A 12 -13.41 3.47 -7.80
CA ILE A 12 -13.25 4.85 -8.29
C ILE A 12 -12.83 5.79 -7.16
N THR A 13 -13.49 5.69 -6.00
CA THR A 13 -13.23 6.55 -4.85
C THR A 13 -11.87 6.30 -4.21
N ASN A 14 -11.42 5.04 -4.17
CA ASN A 14 -10.26 4.66 -3.37
C ASN A 14 -8.98 4.41 -4.16
N SER A 15 -9.03 4.36 -5.49
CA SER A 15 -7.83 4.17 -6.32
C SER A 15 -6.80 5.27 -6.13
N GLY A 16 -7.25 6.53 -6.06
CA GLY A 16 -6.37 7.67 -5.79
C GLY A 16 -5.77 7.61 -4.38
N LYS A 17 -6.54 7.18 -3.41
CA LYS A 17 -6.05 7.01 -2.03
C LYS A 17 -4.98 5.92 -1.94
N TYR A 18 -5.15 4.84 -2.69
CA TYR A 18 -4.14 3.79 -2.77
C TYR A 18 -2.84 4.31 -3.40
N ALA A 19 -2.95 5.03 -4.51
CA ALA A 19 -1.78 5.62 -5.17
C ALA A 19 -1.02 6.57 -4.24
N GLU A 20 -1.75 7.39 -3.48
CA GLU A 20 -1.17 8.31 -2.48
C GLU A 20 -0.49 7.55 -1.35
N ALA A 21 -1.14 6.52 -0.82
CA ALA A 21 -0.58 5.69 0.25
C ALA A 21 0.70 4.97 -0.20
N LYS A 22 0.71 4.45 -1.41
CA LYS A 22 1.89 3.80 -2.01
C LYS A 22 3.03 4.80 -2.19
N ALA A 23 2.75 5.99 -2.72
CA ALA A 23 3.74 7.04 -2.91
C ALA A 23 4.34 7.47 -1.56
N ASN A 24 3.51 7.61 -0.54
CA ASN A 24 3.95 7.95 0.81
C ASN A 24 4.87 6.87 1.39
N ARG A 25 4.51 5.61 1.27
CA ARG A 25 5.35 4.51 1.74
C ARG A 25 6.69 4.49 1.02
N VAL A 26 6.72 4.63 -0.29
CA VAL A 26 7.96 4.68 -1.09
C VAL A 26 8.83 5.87 -0.65
N TYR A 27 8.22 7.03 -0.45
CA TYR A 27 8.92 8.23 0.01
C TYR A 27 9.62 7.98 1.35
N ILE A 28 8.92 7.40 2.32
CA ILE A 28 9.49 7.12 3.64
C ILE A 28 10.65 6.12 3.53
N GLU A 29 10.50 5.07 2.71
CA GLU A 29 11.59 4.11 2.48
C GLU A 29 12.85 4.78 1.94
N GLN A 30 12.70 5.69 1.00
CA GLN A 30 13.84 6.42 0.44
C GLN A 30 14.40 7.42 1.44
N PHE A 31 13.54 8.10 2.19
CA PHE A 31 13.96 9.07 3.19
C PHE A 31 14.73 8.42 4.34
N LEU A 32 14.42 7.18 4.70
CA LEU A 32 15.20 6.43 5.71
C LEU A 32 16.68 6.35 5.33
N LYS A 33 16.99 6.16 4.06
CA LYS A 33 18.37 6.12 3.58
C LYS A 33 19.07 7.47 3.76
N SER A 34 18.36 8.56 3.42
CA SER A 34 18.86 9.92 3.60
C SER A 34 19.05 10.25 5.07
N LYS A 35 18.10 9.85 5.92
CA LYS A 35 18.17 10.10 7.36
C LYS A 35 19.36 9.36 7.98
N LYS A 36 19.59 8.12 7.60
CA LYS A 36 20.76 7.35 8.02
C LYS A 36 22.05 8.09 7.68
N ALA A 37 22.16 8.57 6.44
CA ALA A 37 23.34 9.32 5.99
C ALA A 37 23.53 10.63 6.78
N MET A 38 22.46 11.37 7.02
CA MET A 38 22.51 12.61 7.83
C MET A 38 22.99 12.32 9.24
N LEU A 39 22.47 11.29 9.88
CA LEU A 39 22.85 10.92 11.24
C LEU A 39 24.30 10.43 11.31
N MET A 40 24.75 9.67 10.31
CA MET A 40 26.14 9.25 10.23
C MET A 40 27.09 10.45 10.09
N ALA A 41 26.69 11.47 9.34
CA ALA A 41 27.47 12.69 9.17
C ALA A 41 27.66 13.47 10.48
N GLU A 42 26.75 13.34 11.43
CA GLU A 42 26.81 13.99 12.74
C GLU A 42 27.83 13.34 13.68
N THR A 43 28.36 12.15 13.35
CA THR A 43 29.27 11.38 14.20
C THR A 43 30.72 11.52 13.72
N ALA A 44 31.19 12.74 13.57
CA ALA A 44 32.57 13.03 13.13
C ALA A 44 33.61 12.35 14.07
N GLY A 45 34.62 11.76 13.47
CA GLY A 45 35.70 11.09 14.21
C GLY A 45 35.45 9.62 14.54
N LYS A 46 34.27 9.09 14.26
CA LYS A 46 33.98 7.66 14.43
C LYS A 46 34.26 6.89 13.14
N SER A 47 34.48 5.59 13.27
CA SER A 47 34.55 4.70 12.11
C SER A 47 33.18 4.65 11.42
N VAL A 48 33.18 4.27 10.13
CA VAL A 48 31.92 4.11 9.36
C VAL A 48 30.99 3.12 10.06
N ALA A 49 31.52 1.99 10.53
CA ALA A 49 30.74 0.98 11.23
C ALA A 49 30.10 1.51 12.52
N ALA A 50 30.87 2.26 13.33
CA ALA A 50 30.34 2.85 14.56
C ALA A 50 29.29 3.91 14.27
N ALA A 51 29.51 4.75 13.27
CA ALA A 51 28.56 5.77 12.84
C ALA A 51 27.25 5.14 12.36
N GLU A 52 27.33 4.02 11.64
CA GLU A 52 26.15 3.29 11.18
C GLU A 52 25.32 2.73 12.34
N VAL A 53 25.99 2.12 13.33
CA VAL A 53 25.31 1.61 14.54
C VAL A 53 24.58 2.74 15.26
N ASP A 54 25.26 3.87 15.44
CA ASP A 54 24.66 5.04 16.11
C ASP A 54 23.44 5.58 15.33
N ALA A 55 23.54 5.65 14.00
CA ALA A 55 22.45 6.12 13.15
C ALA A 55 21.22 5.22 13.24
N LEU A 56 21.42 3.89 13.14
CA LEU A 56 20.32 2.93 13.18
C LEU A 56 19.65 2.86 14.54
N ALA A 57 20.38 3.16 15.61
CA ALA A 57 19.86 3.21 16.99
C ALA A 57 19.30 4.58 17.36
N HIS A 58 19.45 5.57 16.50
CA HIS A 58 19.01 6.93 16.80
C HIS A 58 17.50 7.02 16.87
N ARG A 59 17.00 7.78 17.85
CA ARG A 59 15.56 7.96 18.07
C ARG A 59 14.82 8.43 16.81
N GLU A 60 15.38 9.39 16.10
CA GLU A 60 14.75 9.95 14.89
C GLU A 60 14.63 8.89 13.77
N TYR A 61 15.63 8.01 13.65
CA TYR A 61 15.56 6.90 12.69
C TYR A 61 14.48 5.90 13.07
N ILE A 62 14.40 5.56 14.36
CA ILE A 62 13.39 4.61 14.88
C ILE A 62 11.98 5.18 14.70
N GLU A 63 11.79 6.49 14.92
CA GLU A 63 10.49 7.14 14.69
C GLU A 63 10.07 7.07 13.23
N LEU A 64 11.01 7.21 12.30
CA LEU A 64 10.72 7.04 10.86
C LEU A 64 10.36 5.61 10.51
N LEU A 65 11.00 4.61 11.15
CA LEU A 65 10.63 3.20 10.96
C LEU A 65 9.20 2.92 11.43
N GLU A 66 8.78 3.53 12.53
CA GLU A 66 7.41 3.42 13.01
C GLU A 66 6.43 4.07 12.03
N GLY A 67 6.82 5.20 11.47
CA GLY A 67 6.07 5.87 10.41
C GLY A 67 5.95 5.01 9.15
N LEU A 68 7.02 4.31 8.78
CA LEU A 68 7.00 3.37 7.66
C LEU A 68 6.05 2.21 7.91
N LYS A 69 6.09 1.65 9.11
CA LYS A 69 5.17 0.58 9.50
C LYS A 69 3.71 1.01 9.33
N ALA A 70 3.37 2.20 9.82
CA ALA A 70 2.02 2.76 9.70
C ALA A 70 1.64 2.99 8.22
N ALA A 71 2.56 3.49 7.41
CA ALA A 71 2.33 3.71 5.98
C ALA A 71 2.09 2.40 5.22
N ILE A 72 2.83 1.35 5.55
CA ILE A 72 2.63 0.01 4.97
C ILE A 72 1.25 -0.53 5.31
N GLU A 73 0.79 -0.37 6.55
CA GLU A 73 -0.55 -0.81 6.97
C GLU A 73 -1.65 -0.13 6.15
N VAL A 74 -1.54 1.17 5.94
CA VAL A 74 -2.52 1.93 5.14
C VAL A 74 -2.53 1.44 3.70
N GLU A 75 -1.36 1.30 3.08
CA GLU A 75 -1.22 0.83 1.70
C GLU A 75 -1.80 -0.57 1.53
N GLU A 76 -1.43 -1.51 2.39
CA GLU A 76 -1.89 -2.89 2.31
C GLU A 76 -3.40 -3.01 2.52
N LYS A 77 -3.96 -2.26 3.47
CA LYS A 77 -5.39 -2.25 3.71
C LYS A 77 -6.17 -1.79 2.48
N LEU A 78 -5.75 -0.70 1.87
CA LEU A 78 -6.36 -0.19 0.64
C LEU A 78 -6.22 -1.18 -0.52
N LYS A 79 -5.04 -1.78 -0.68
CA LYS A 79 -4.77 -2.77 -1.71
C LYS A 79 -5.74 -3.94 -1.63
N TRP A 80 -5.90 -4.53 -0.44
CA TRP A 80 -6.76 -5.70 -0.27
C TRP A 80 -8.23 -5.36 -0.40
N MET A 81 -8.67 -4.17 0.03
CA MET A 81 -10.04 -3.73 -0.15
C MET A 81 -10.37 -3.48 -1.63
N LEU A 82 -9.43 -2.90 -2.39
CA LEU A 82 -9.59 -2.73 -3.84
C LEU A 82 -9.60 -4.08 -4.56
N THR A 83 -8.74 -5.01 -4.14
CA THR A 83 -8.72 -6.38 -4.69
C THR A 83 -10.04 -7.08 -4.43
N ALA A 84 -10.61 -6.95 -3.24
CA ALA A 84 -11.91 -7.52 -2.90
C ALA A 84 -13.03 -6.92 -3.76
N ALA A 85 -13.00 -5.60 -3.99
CA ALA A 85 -13.99 -4.94 -4.83
C ALA A 85 -13.89 -5.42 -6.29
N GLN A 86 -12.67 -5.58 -6.81
CA GLN A 86 -12.44 -6.13 -8.15
C GLN A 86 -12.96 -7.56 -8.26
N ALA A 87 -12.74 -8.38 -7.24
CA ALA A 87 -13.25 -9.76 -7.20
C ALA A 87 -14.78 -9.81 -7.25
N LYS A 88 -15.44 -8.90 -6.55
CA LYS A 88 -16.91 -8.80 -6.60
C LYS A 88 -17.41 -8.50 -8.02
N VAL A 89 -16.75 -7.61 -8.71
CA VAL A 89 -17.09 -7.27 -10.11
C VAL A 89 -16.89 -8.50 -11.01
N GLU A 90 -15.82 -9.24 -10.85
CA GLU A 90 -15.54 -10.43 -11.66
C GLU A 90 -16.55 -11.55 -11.40
N VAL A 91 -16.92 -11.77 -10.14
CA VAL A 91 -17.95 -12.76 -9.78
C VAL A 91 -19.29 -12.40 -10.42
N TRP A 92 -19.71 -11.14 -10.33
CA TRP A 92 -20.93 -10.65 -10.94
C TRP A 92 -20.92 -10.89 -12.45
N ARG A 93 -19.81 -10.55 -13.11
CA ARG A 93 -19.65 -10.72 -14.56
C ARG A 93 -19.78 -12.20 -14.96
N SER A 94 -19.18 -13.11 -14.20
CA SER A 94 -19.27 -14.55 -14.44
C SER A 94 -20.70 -15.05 -14.30
N LEU A 95 -21.41 -14.59 -13.26
CA LEU A 95 -22.81 -14.99 -13.04
C LEU A 95 -23.72 -14.46 -14.15
N GLU A 96 -23.51 -13.24 -14.60
CA GLU A 96 -24.28 -12.67 -15.72
C GLU A 96 -24.02 -13.46 -17.03
N ALA A 97 -22.79 -13.83 -17.30
CA ALA A 97 -22.45 -14.64 -18.47
C ALA A 97 -23.12 -16.02 -18.40
N SER A 98 -23.12 -16.66 -17.24
CA SER A 98 -23.79 -17.95 -17.03
C SER A 98 -25.30 -17.83 -17.20
N ALA A 99 -25.90 -16.79 -16.67
CA ALA A 99 -27.33 -16.53 -16.82
C ALA A 99 -27.72 -16.35 -18.29
N ARG A 100 -26.93 -15.65 -19.08
CA ARG A 100 -27.16 -15.49 -20.51
C ARG A 100 -27.10 -16.81 -21.28
N VAL A 101 -26.16 -17.68 -20.92
CA VAL A 101 -26.06 -19.01 -21.54
C VAL A 101 -27.30 -19.84 -21.21
N VAL A 102 -27.75 -19.86 -19.98
CA VAL A 102 -28.98 -20.57 -19.56
C VAL A 102 -30.19 -20.03 -20.30
N ASP A 103 -30.34 -18.71 -20.38
CA ASP A 103 -31.44 -18.05 -21.07
C ASP A 103 -31.50 -18.43 -22.55
N ARG A 104 -30.38 -18.47 -23.25
CA ARG A 104 -30.29 -18.91 -24.64
C ARG A 104 -30.69 -20.37 -24.80
N ALA A 105 -30.31 -21.21 -23.84
CA ALA A 105 -30.65 -22.66 -23.89
C ALA A 105 -32.14 -22.90 -23.69
N THR A 106 -32.85 -22.03 -22.98
CA THR A 106 -34.28 -22.18 -22.66
C THR A 106 -35.21 -21.47 -23.67
N HIS A 107 -34.68 -20.64 -24.50
CA HIS A 107 -35.41 -19.92 -25.56
C HIS A 107 -34.92 -20.29 -26.94
#